data_39f996561166f1f7a62d10715121cab4
#
_entry.id   39f996561166f1f7a62d10715121cab4
#
_cell.length_a   1.000
_cell.length_b   1.000
_cell.length_c   1.000
_cell.angle_alpha   90.00
_cell.angle_beta   90.00
_cell.angle_gamma   90.00
#
_symmetry.space_group_name_H-M   'P 1'
#
loop_
_entity.id
_entity.type
_entity.pdbx_description
1 polymer ?
#
loop_
_entity_poly.entity_id
_entity_poly.type
_entity_poly.pdbx_seq_one_letter_code
_entity_poly.pdbx_strand_id
1 'polypeptide(L)'
;MTDAAKIADAYIAVWNETDAQRRRALIGEAWTEDARYVDPLMAGEGRDQISELIAAVHQRFPGFRFSLLGKPDGHGEHVRFSWGLGPEGGEDLVEGTDFALVSGGRLKSVTGFLDKVPASA
;
A
#
# COMPACT_ATOMS: atom_id res chain seq x y z
N MET A 1 12.58 -17.15 -3.93
CA MET A 1 11.18 -17.30 -3.48
C MET A 1 10.72 -16.01 -2.79
N THR A 2 9.53 -15.54 -3.13
CA THR A 2 9.00 -14.29 -2.57
C THR A 2 8.51 -14.52 -1.14
N ASP A 3 8.93 -13.65 -0.23
CA ASP A 3 8.45 -13.66 1.16
C ASP A 3 7.27 -12.69 1.25
N ALA A 4 6.04 -13.22 1.26
CA ALA A 4 4.83 -12.40 1.26
C ALA A 4 4.73 -11.46 2.47
N ALA A 5 5.11 -11.93 3.65
CA ALA A 5 5.07 -11.11 4.86
C ALA A 5 6.02 -9.92 4.77
N LYS A 6 7.23 -10.15 4.28
CA LYS A 6 8.25 -9.12 4.13
C LYS A 6 7.82 -8.06 3.09
N ILE A 7 7.25 -8.50 1.98
CA ILE A 7 6.73 -7.61 0.94
C ILE A 7 5.59 -6.76 1.48
N ALA A 8 4.65 -7.37 2.19
CA ALA A 8 3.51 -6.66 2.75
C ALA A 8 3.95 -5.66 3.83
N ASP A 9 4.90 -6.03 4.69
CA ASP A 9 5.41 -5.11 5.71
C ASP A 9 6.09 -3.90 5.09
N ALA A 10 6.89 -4.11 4.04
CA ALA A 10 7.55 -3.01 3.33
C ALA A 10 6.53 -2.09 2.65
N TYR A 11 5.48 -2.66 2.09
CA TYR A 11 4.39 -1.93 1.47
C TYR A 11 3.69 -1.02 2.49
N ILE A 12 3.31 -1.58 3.62
CA ILE A 12 2.63 -0.81 4.68
C ILE A 12 3.54 0.28 5.23
N ALA A 13 4.84 0.03 5.38
CA ALA A 13 5.79 1.04 5.85
C ALA A 13 5.82 2.25 4.92
N VAL A 14 5.78 2.03 3.61
CA VAL A 14 5.72 3.12 2.63
C VAL A 14 4.45 3.95 2.80
N TRP A 15 3.30 3.30 2.92
CA TRP A 15 2.02 3.99 3.05
C TRP A 15 1.88 4.73 4.38
N ASN A 16 2.60 4.32 5.43
CA ASN A 16 2.56 4.99 6.73
C ASN A 16 3.60 6.10 6.87
N GLU A 17 4.52 6.23 5.93
CA GLU A 17 5.56 7.25 6.03
C GLU A 17 5.02 8.61 5.62
N THR A 18 4.96 9.54 6.56
CA THR A 18 4.43 10.90 6.33
C THR A 18 5.48 11.88 5.84
N ASP A 19 6.76 11.60 6.05
CA ASP A 19 7.84 12.44 5.52
C ASP A 19 8.09 12.10 4.06
N ALA A 20 7.95 13.06 3.16
CA ALA A 20 8.04 12.84 1.73
C ALA A 20 9.41 12.31 1.30
N GLN A 21 10.48 12.80 1.91
CA GLN A 21 11.84 12.39 1.57
C GLN A 21 12.12 10.95 1.99
N ARG A 22 11.72 10.59 3.22
CA ARG A 22 11.84 9.22 3.70
C ARG A 22 10.98 8.26 2.91
N ARG A 23 9.78 8.70 2.54
CA ARG A 23 8.87 7.88 1.74
C ARG A 23 9.48 7.56 0.38
N ARG A 24 10.11 8.52 -0.27
CA ARG A 24 10.78 8.28 -1.55
C ARG A 24 11.91 7.26 -1.42
N ALA A 25 12.66 7.32 -0.34
CA ALA A 25 13.71 6.33 -0.08
C ALA A 25 13.13 4.93 0.10
N LEU A 26 12.05 4.81 0.87
CA LEU A 26 11.37 3.53 1.09
C LEU A 26 10.75 2.99 -0.21
N ILE A 27 10.16 3.86 -1.02
CA ILE A 27 9.60 3.47 -2.32
C ILE A 27 10.71 2.92 -3.22
N GLY A 28 11.88 3.54 -3.22
CA GLY A 28 13.04 3.07 -4.00
C GLY A 28 13.48 1.67 -3.61
N GLU A 29 13.32 1.31 -2.35
CA GLU A 29 13.67 -0.03 -1.86
C GLU A 29 12.56 -1.05 -2.12
N ALA A 30 11.29 -0.64 -2.02
CA ALA A 30 10.16 -1.55 -2.04
C ALA A 30 9.49 -1.73 -3.41
N TRP A 31 9.65 -0.76 -4.31
CA TRP A 31 8.97 -0.75 -5.61
C TRP A 31 9.98 -0.68 -6.76
N THR A 32 9.62 -1.28 -7.90
CA THR A 32 10.44 -1.13 -9.11
C THR A 32 10.28 0.29 -9.66
N GLU A 33 11.22 0.70 -10.51
CA GLU A 33 11.20 2.04 -11.11
C GLU A 33 9.96 2.29 -11.96
N ASP A 34 9.50 1.26 -12.67
CA ASP A 34 8.33 1.32 -13.56
C ASP A 34 7.06 0.79 -12.89
N ALA A 35 6.99 0.82 -11.57
CA ALA A 35 5.88 0.25 -10.82
C ALA A 35 4.55 0.90 -11.17
N ARG A 36 3.47 0.13 -11.01
CA ARG A 36 2.11 0.59 -11.25
C ARG A 36 1.24 0.32 -10.06
N TYR A 37 0.34 1.24 -9.79
CA TYR A 37 -0.67 1.11 -8.75
C TYR A 37 -2.02 1.50 -9.32
N VAL A 38 -3.05 0.71 -9.00
CA VAL A 38 -4.43 1.04 -9.34
C VAL A 38 -5.38 0.52 -8.26
N ASP A 39 -6.37 1.34 -7.89
CA ASP A 39 -7.50 0.91 -7.08
C ASP A 39 -8.77 1.59 -7.62
N PRO A 40 -9.96 1.38 -7.01
CA PRO A 40 -11.19 1.97 -7.56
C PRO A 40 -11.24 3.49 -7.61
N LEU A 41 -10.37 4.18 -6.86
CA LEU A 41 -10.40 5.63 -6.73
C LEU A 41 -9.24 6.33 -7.42
N MET A 42 -8.12 5.66 -7.63
CA MET A 42 -6.92 6.32 -8.14
C MET A 42 -5.97 5.34 -8.84
N ALA A 43 -5.07 5.88 -9.64
CA ALA A 43 -4.05 5.12 -10.33
C ALA A 43 -2.79 5.97 -10.49
N GLY A 44 -1.63 5.30 -10.53
CA GLY A 44 -0.36 5.96 -10.75
C GLY A 44 0.67 5.03 -11.35
N GLU A 45 1.57 5.60 -12.13
CA GLU A 45 2.70 4.88 -12.72
C GLU A 45 4.00 5.56 -12.32
N GLY A 46 4.96 4.73 -11.92
CA GLY A 46 6.25 5.23 -11.48
C GLY A 46 6.24 5.68 -10.02
N ARG A 47 7.45 5.77 -9.46
CA ARG A 47 7.64 6.04 -8.04
C ARG A 47 7.12 7.42 -7.61
N ASP A 48 7.28 8.43 -8.44
CA ASP A 48 6.84 9.77 -8.09
C ASP A 48 5.33 9.87 -8.00
N GLN A 49 4.61 9.29 -8.96
CA GLN A 49 3.14 9.29 -8.91
C GLN A 49 2.62 8.49 -7.74
N ILE A 50 3.25 7.35 -7.43
CA ILE A 50 2.86 6.55 -6.27
C ILE A 50 3.05 7.35 -4.98
N SER A 51 4.16 8.07 -4.83
CA SER A 51 4.36 8.94 -3.68
C SER A 51 3.30 10.03 -3.58
N GLU A 52 2.90 10.62 -4.70
CA GLU A 52 1.85 11.64 -4.73
C GLU A 52 0.49 11.08 -4.31
N LEU A 53 0.15 9.86 -4.74
CA LEU A 53 -1.08 9.20 -4.31
C LEU A 53 -1.11 9.00 -2.80
N ILE A 54 0.00 8.56 -2.24
CA ILE A 54 0.12 8.35 -0.79
C ILE A 54 -0.03 9.66 -0.04
N ALA A 55 0.60 10.72 -0.52
CA ALA A 55 0.47 12.05 0.09
C ALA A 55 -0.98 12.53 0.09
N ALA A 56 -1.72 12.27 -1.00
CA ALA A 56 -3.13 12.64 -1.08
C ALA A 56 -3.98 11.90 -0.05
N VAL A 57 -3.69 10.63 0.17
CA VAL A 57 -4.39 9.84 1.21
C VAL A 57 -4.10 10.41 2.60
N HIS A 58 -2.85 10.78 2.88
CA HIS A 58 -2.49 11.39 4.16
C HIS A 58 -3.23 12.71 4.40
N GLN A 59 -3.41 13.50 3.35
CA GLN A 59 -4.15 14.77 3.46
C GLN A 59 -5.65 14.54 3.72
N ARG A 60 -6.21 13.50 3.12
CA ARG A 60 -7.62 13.17 3.30
C ARG A 60 -7.91 12.56 4.68
N PHE A 61 -6.96 11.79 5.21
CA PHE A 61 -7.11 11.10 6.49
C PHE A 61 -5.95 11.45 7.42
N PRO A 62 -5.86 12.71 7.89
CA PRO A 62 -4.73 13.11 8.74
C PRO A 62 -4.72 12.31 10.06
N GLY A 63 -3.54 11.82 10.43
CA GLY A 63 -3.37 11.03 11.65
C GLY A 63 -3.78 9.57 11.55
N PHE A 64 -4.30 9.15 10.41
CA PHE A 64 -4.67 7.74 10.20
C PHE A 64 -3.44 6.89 9.91
N ARG A 65 -3.55 5.61 10.21
CA ARG A 65 -2.47 4.65 9.96
C ARG A 65 -3.00 3.41 9.28
N PHE A 66 -2.17 2.83 8.43
CA PHE A 66 -2.44 1.55 7.80
C PHE A 66 -1.92 0.42 8.67
N SER A 67 -2.63 -0.69 8.69
CA SER A 67 -2.20 -1.91 9.39
C SER A 67 -2.60 -3.12 8.56
N LEU A 68 -1.81 -4.19 8.65
CA LEU A 68 -2.17 -5.44 7.98
C LEU A 68 -3.30 -6.13 8.73
N LEU A 69 -4.24 -6.68 7.97
CA LEU A 69 -5.35 -7.47 8.48
C LEU A 69 -5.14 -8.92 8.03
N GLY A 70 -5.05 -9.82 9.00
CA GLY A 70 -4.79 -11.21 8.68
C GLY A 70 -3.36 -11.44 8.22
N LYS A 71 -3.14 -12.58 7.59
CA LYS A 71 -1.81 -13.03 7.18
C LYS A 71 -1.63 -12.85 5.67
N PRO A 72 -0.55 -12.19 5.22
CA PRO A 72 -0.24 -12.13 3.80
C PRO A 72 -0.03 -13.53 3.22
N ASP A 73 -0.39 -13.67 1.96
CA ASP A 73 -0.31 -14.94 1.25
C ASP A 73 0.39 -14.72 -0.10
N GLY A 74 1.12 -15.71 -0.57
CA GLY A 74 1.82 -15.57 -1.83
C GLY A 74 2.24 -16.89 -2.43
N HIS A 75 2.40 -16.89 -3.73
CA HIS A 75 2.97 -18.00 -4.47
C HIS A 75 3.66 -17.44 -5.72
N GLY A 76 4.81 -18.02 -6.08
CA GLY A 76 5.60 -17.50 -7.19
C GLY A 76 5.96 -16.03 -6.97
N GLU A 77 5.59 -15.19 -7.90
CA GLU A 77 5.82 -13.74 -7.81
C GLU A 77 4.55 -12.98 -7.45
N HIS A 78 3.51 -13.68 -7.01
CA HIS A 78 2.22 -13.09 -6.66
C HIS A 78 2.06 -13.01 -5.14
N VAL A 79 1.60 -11.86 -4.65
CA VAL A 79 1.38 -11.64 -3.22
C VAL A 79 0.01 -11.00 -3.03
N ARG A 80 -0.71 -11.44 -2.00
CA ARG A 80 -2.01 -10.89 -1.65
C ARG A 80 -2.03 -10.56 -0.16
N PHE A 81 -2.57 -9.42 0.20
CA PHE A 81 -2.71 -9.03 1.61
C PHE A 81 -3.86 -8.06 1.78
N SER A 82 -4.42 -8.05 2.99
CA SER A 82 -5.48 -7.12 3.36
C SER A 82 -4.96 -6.10 4.37
N TRP A 83 -5.55 -4.91 4.37
CA TRP A 83 -5.13 -3.81 5.22
C TRP A 83 -6.33 -3.02 5.71
N GLY A 84 -6.14 -2.34 6.84
CA GLY A 84 -7.10 -1.39 7.36
C GLY A 84 -6.47 -0.02 7.49
N LEU A 85 -7.29 1.01 7.35
CA LEU A 85 -6.91 2.40 7.54
C LEU A 85 -7.83 3.03 8.56
N GLY A 86 -7.26 3.50 9.66
CA GLY A 86 -8.05 4.11 10.73
C GLY A 86 -7.19 5.00 11.61
N PRO A 87 -7.83 5.77 12.52
CA PRO A 87 -7.09 6.56 13.48
C PRO A 87 -6.34 5.65 14.43
N GLU A 88 -5.19 6.14 14.92
CA GLU A 88 -4.41 5.38 15.88
C GLU A 88 -5.24 5.09 17.13
N GLY A 89 -5.34 3.81 17.49
CA GLY A 89 -6.14 3.38 18.64
C GLY A 89 -7.63 3.31 18.38
N GLY A 90 -8.11 3.60 17.16
CA GLY A 90 -9.51 3.55 16.79
C GLY A 90 -9.82 2.47 15.77
N GLU A 91 -11.09 2.40 15.38
CA GLU A 91 -11.53 1.44 14.38
C GLU A 91 -11.10 1.84 12.97
N ASP A 92 -10.84 0.85 12.13
CA ASP A 92 -10.57 1.09 10.72
C ASP A 92 -11.83 1.58 10.01
N LEU A 93 -11.72 2.69 9.30
CA LEU A 93 -12.80 3.25 8.51
C LEU A 93 -12.78 2.74 7.07
N VAL A 94 -11.61 2.36 6.58
CA VAL A 94 -11.43 1.82 5.23
C VAL A 94 -10.69 0.50 5.36
N GLU A 95 -11.11 -0.49 4.60
CA GLU A 95 -10.40 -1.77 4.51
C GLU A 95 -10.29 -2.15 3.05
N GLY A 96 -9.17 -2.76 2.71
CA GLY A 96 -8.93 -3.18 1.34
C GLY A 96 -8.09 -4.43 1.26
N THR A 97 -8.06 -5.01 0.05
CA THR A 97 -7.22 -6.16 -0.27
C THR A 97 -6.45 -5.83 -1.54
N ASP A 98 -5.15 -6.01 -1.49
CA ASP A 98 -4.27 -5.71 -2.60
C ASP A 98 -3.64 -6.98 -3.14
N PHE A 99 -3.54 -7.04 -4.46
CA PHE A 99 -2.87 -8.11 -5.20
C PHE A 99 -1.64 -7.51 -5.86
N ALA A 100 -0.48 -8.05 -5.54
CA ALA A 100 0.79 -7.52 -6.03
C ALA A 100 1.53 -8.52 -6.89
N LEU A 101 2.19 -8.00 -7.92
CA LEU A 101 3.17 -8.73 -8.70
C LEU A 101 4.54 -8.22 -8.28
N VAL A 102 5.45 -9.15 -7.98
CA VAL A 102 6.79 -8.85 -7.46
C VAL A 102 7.83 -9.18 -8.51
N SER A 103 8.86 -8.37 -8.62
CA SER A 103 10.00 -8.61 -9.51
C SER A 103 11.28 -8.26 -8.78
N GLY A 104 12.19 -9.23 -8.66
CA GLY A 104 13.46 -9.02 -7.96
C GLY A 104 13.31 -8.58 -6.51
N GLY A 105 12.28 -9.06 -5.82
CA GLY A 105 12.02 -8.70 -4.44
C GLY A 105 11.34 -7.34 -4.23
N ARG A 106 10.92 -6.69 -5.33
CA ARG A 106 10.24 -5.39 -5.29
C ARG A 106 8.86 -5.48 -5.93
N LEU A 107 7.98 -4.61 -5.49
CA LEU A 107 6.64 -4.50 -6.05
C LEU A 107 6.70 -3.92 -7.46
N LYS A 108 6.19 -4.62 -8.42
CA LYS A 108 6.12 -4.18 -9.82
C LYS A 108 4.75 -3.62 -10.14
N SER A 109 3.69 -4.25 -9.66
CA SER A 109 2.34 -3.74 -9.81
C SER A 109 1.49 -4.12 -8.63
N VAL A 110 0.57 -3.24 -8.26
CA VAL A 110 -0.39 -3.49 -7.20
C VAL A 110 -1.77 -3.10 -7.71
N THR A 111 -2.71 -4.04 -7.57
CA THR A 111 -4.12 -3.80 -7.87
C THR A 111 -4.90 -3.91 -6.58
N GLY A 112 -5.56 -2.83 -6.18
CA GLY A 112 -6.28 -2.77 -4.93
C GLY A 112 -7.79 -2.84 -5.10
N PHE A 113 -8.44 -3.41 -4.10
CA PHE A 113 -9.89 -3.47 -3.99
C PHE A 113 -10.29 -2.90 -2.63
N LEU A 114 -11.42 -2.23 -2.57
CA LEU A 114 -11.93 -1.70 -1.31
C LEU A 114 -13.03 -2.64 -0.80
N ASP A 115 -12.83 -3.18 0.40
CA ASP A 115 -13.76 -4.10 1.05
C ASP A 115 -14.74 -3.38 1.97
N LYS A 116 -14.30 -2.22 2.50
CA LYS A 116 -15.08 -1.40 3.41
C LYS A 116 -14.72 0.06 3.19
N VAL A 117 -15.74 0.91 3.08
CA VAL A 117 -15.55 2.37 2.97
C VAL A 117 -16.44 3.06 3.98
N PRO A 118 -16.14 4.34 4.35
CA PRO A 118 -17.00 5.07 5.27
C PRO A 118 -18.40 5.24 4.69
N ALA A 119 -19.41 5.10 5.57
CA ALA A 119 -20.81 5.17 5.15
C ALA A 119 -21.21 6.53 4.56
N SER A 120 -20.48 7.58 4.92
CA SER A 120 -20.75 8.95 4.46
C SER A 120 -19.77 9.41 3.40
N ALA A 121 -19.16 8.49 2.70
CA ALA A 121 -18.15 8.81 1.67
C ALA A 121 -18.73 9.60 0.51
#